data_c481e0dfe3f7ea0edc8fd02d003e60fe
#
_entry.id   c481e0dfe3f7ea0edc8fd02d003e60fe
#
_cell.length_a   1.000
_cell.length_b   1.000
_cell.length_c   1.000
_cell.angle_alpha   90.00
_cell.angle_beta   90.00
_cell.angle_gamma   90.00
#
_symmetry.space_group_name_H-M   'P 1'
#
loop_
_entity.id
_entity.type
_entity.pdbx_description
1 polymer ?
#
loop_
_entity_poly.entity_id
_entity_poly.type
_entity_poly.pdbx_seq_one_letter_code
_entity_poly.pdbx_strand_id
1 'polypeptide(L)'
;MTRSRFLMILPALFLCLLAVSCGKKEKEDPNVVELNFGHFPNVTHVQGLVAHHFSRQGKGWFEERLKEATGKDVRINWYVYNAGPSAMEAVFARSIELAYVGPSPAINAFVRSCGEDIRMIAGAVEGGAALVVPKDSSLKE
;
A
#
# COMPACT_ATOMS: atom_id res chain seq x y z
N MET A 1 18.37 25.27 -51.14
CA MET A 1 18.94 25.54 -49.77
C MET A 1 17.88 25.48 -48.66
N THR A 2 16.86 24.59 -48.70
CA THR A 2 15.72 24.59 -47.75
C THR A 2 15.54 23.26 -46.99
N ARG A 3 16.22 22.18 -47.35
CA ARG A 3 16.07 20.88 -46.69
C ARG A 3 16.91 20.72 -45.41
N SER A 4 17.95 21.49 -45.19
CA SER A 4 18.85 21.36 -44.04
C SER A 4 18.30 22.02 -42.77
N ARG A 5 17.42 23.02 -42.90
CA ARG A 5 16.84 23.72 -41.71
C ARG A 5 15.70 22.95 -41.05
N PHE A 6 15.02 22.08 -41.80
CA PHE A 6 13.92 21.26 -41.24
C PHE A 6 14.43 20.10 -40.40
N LEU A 7 15.66 19.62 -40.67
CA LEU A 7 16.21 18.48 -39.93
C LEU A 7 16.79 18.85 -38.56
N MET A 8 17.05 20.15 -38.31
CA MET A 8 17.54 20.63 -37.00
C MET A 8 16.39 21.00 -36.02
N ILE A 9 15.19 21.22 -36.49
CA ILE A 9 14.05 21.61 -35.66
C ILE A 9 13.43 20.39 -34.93
N LEU A 10 13.51 19.22 -35.57
CA LEU A 10 12.92 17.99 -35.03
C LEU A 10 13.58 17.52 -33.71
N PRO A 11 14.92 17.50 -33.55
CA PRO A 11 15.54 17.12 -32.28
C PRO A 11 15.36 18.17 -31.18
N ALA A 12 15.25 19.47 -31.52
CA ALA A 12 15.03 20.52 -30.56
C ALA A 12 13.59 20.46 -29.97
N LEU A 13 12.60 20.09 -30.77
CA LEU A 13 11.22 19.89 -30.31
C LEU A 13 11.07 18.66 -29.42
N PHE A 14 11.85 17.60 -29.69
CA PHE A 14 11.86 16.38 -28.86
C PHE A 14 12.53 16.60 -27.49
N LEU A 15 13.56 17.46 -27.44
CA LEU A 15 14.24 17.81 -26.19
C LEU A 15 13.37 18.69 -25.26
N CYS A 16 12.51 19.56 -25.83
CA CYS A 16 11.56 20.35 -25.04
C CYS A 16 10.45 19.52 -24.42
N LEU A 17 10.03 18.41 -25.02
CA LEU A 17 9.01 17.51 -24.47
C LEU A 17 9.47 16.73 -23.25
N LEU A 18 10.79 16.53 -23.09
CA LEU A 18 11.35 15.84 -21.91
C LEU A 18 11.46 16.75 -20.67
N ALA A 19 11.39 18.07 -20.83
CA ALA A 19 11.54 19.02 -19.74
C ALA A 19 10.24 19.27 -18.95
N VAL A 20 9.07 18.79 -19.41
CA VAL A 20 7.77 19.05 -18.78
C VAL A 20 7.37 17.97 -17.77
N SER A 21 8.15 16.89 -17.62
CA SER A 21 7.85 15.76 -16.73
C SER A 21 8.42 15.89 -15.31
N CYS A 22 8.85 17.07 -14.89
CA CYS A 22 9.09 17.33 -13.46
C CYS A 22 7.76 17.67 -12.78
N GLY A 23 7.01 16.65 -12.38
CA GLY A 23 5.89 16.80 -11.46
C GLY A 23 6.42 17.51 -10.20
N LYS A 24 5.85 18.67 -9.86
CA LYS A 24 6.10 19.32 -8.58
C LYS A 24 5.76 18.29 -7.50
N LYS A 25 6.76 17.78 -6.77
CA LYS A 25 6.49 17.19 -5.46
C LYS A 25 5.80 18.29 -4.66
N GLU A 26 4.57 18.06 -4.26
CA GLU A 26 3.92 18.88 -3.24
C GLU A 26 4.89 18.93 -2.06
N LYS A 27 5.11 20.15 -1.52
CA LYS A 27 5.95 20.28 -0.32
C LYS A 27 5.23 19.51 0.78
N GLU A 28 5.87 18.48 1.30
CA GLU A 28 5.41 17.78 2.48
C GLU A 28 5.23 18.79 3.61
N ASP A 29 4.01 18.89 4.14
CA ASP A 29 3.75 19.72 5.32
C ASP A 29 4.40 19.03 6.53
N PRO A 30 5.36 19.66 7.22
CA PRO A 30 6.05 19.05 8.35
C PRO A 30 5.12 18.71 9.52
N ASN A 31 3.90 19.27 9.54
CA ASN A 31 2.89 19.01 10.54
C ASN A 31 1.94 17.86 10.17
N VAL A 32 2.03 17.32 8.96
CA VAL A 32 1.21 16.21 8.47
C VAL A 32 2.05 14.96 8.35
N VAL A 33 1.61 13.87 8.97
CA VAL A 33 2.18 12.53 8.77
C VAL A 33 1.34 11.82 7.72
N GLU A 34 1.94 11.45 6.61
CA GLU A 34 1.29 10.63 5.60
C GLU A 34 1.68 9.17 5.80
N LEU A 35 0.69 8.27 5.77
CA LEU A 35 0.87 6.83 5.86
C LEU A 35 0.16 6.15 4.70
N ASN A 36 0.85 5.26 4.02
CA ASN A 36 0.29 4.44 2.95
C ASN A 36 -0.07 3.07 3.51
N PHE A 37 -1.36 2.72 3.48
CA PHE A 37 -1.89 1.54 4.14
C PHE A 37 -2.60 0.62 3.16
N GLY A 38 -2.15 -0.63 3.06
CA GLY A 38 -2.68 -1.65 2.17
C GLY A 38 -3.69 -2.59 2.83
N HIS A 39 -4.73 -2.98 2.09
CA HIS A 39 -5.66 -4.04 2.48
C HIS A 39 -6.20 -4.79 1.26
N PHE A 40 -6.91 -5.91 1.48
CA PHE A 40 -7.60 -6.63 0.42
C PHE A 40 -9.11 -6.36 0.46
N PRO A 41 -9.81 -6.38 -0.69
CA PRO A 41 -11.24 -6.09 -0.76
C PRO A 41 -12.08 -7.34 -0.46
N ASN A 42 -11.84 -7.98 0.69
CA ASN A 42 -12.56 -9.17 1.09
C ASN A 42 -12.85 -9.18 2.60
N VAL A 43 -13.79 -10.02 3.02
CA VAL A 43 -14.29 -10.08 4.39
C VAL A 43 -13.24 -10.46 5.43
N THR A 44 -12.17 -11.15 5.04
CA THR A 44 -11.07 -11.48 5.96
C THR A 44 -10.24 -10.26 6.36
N HIS A 45 -10.41 -9.16 5.64
CA HIS A 45 -9.80 -7.85 5.91
C HIS A 45 -10.85 -6.80 6.34
N VAL A 46 -11.92 -7.24 7.00
CA VAL A 46 -13.05 -6.36 7.37
C VAL A 46 -12.59 -5.12 8.17
N GLN A 47 -11.61 -5.25 9.04
CA GLN A 47 -11.06 -4.15 9.81
C GLN A 47 -10.47 -3.07 8.89
N GLY A 48 -9.70 -3.47 7.88
CA GLY A 48 -9.15 -2.57 6.86
C GLY A 48 -10.22 -1.94 5.99
N LEU A 49 -11.24 -2.72 5.60
CA LEU A 49 -12.37 -2.21 4.81
C LEU A 49 -13.17 -1.14 5.57
N VAL A 50 -13.48 -1.40 6.85
CA VAL A 50 -14.22 -0.47 7.70
C VAL A 50 -13.40 0.78 7.98
N ALA A 51 -12.13 0.64 8.30
CA ALA A 51 -11.23 1.77 8.53
C ALA A 51 -11.10 2.65 7.28
N HIS A 52 -10.88 2.05 6.11
CA HIS A 52 -10.84 2.76 4.83
C HIS A 52 -12.16 3.49 4.53
N HIS A 53 -13.31 2.83 4.78
CA HIS A 53 -14.62 3.44 4.58
C HIS A 53 -14.79 4.71 5.44
N PHE A 54 -14.48 4.65 6.74
CA PHE A 54 -14.59 5.81 7.63
C PHE A 54 -13.57 6.89 7.32
N SER A 55 -12.34 6.52 6.98
CA SER A 55 -11.30 7.47 6.54
C SER A 55 -11.80 8.32 5.36
N ARG A 56 -12.42 7.71 4.35
CA ARG A 56 -13.02 8.41 3.20
C ARG A 56 -14.16 9.37 3.57
N GLN A 57 -14.78 9.18 4.72
CA GLN A 57 -15.85 10.05 5.24
C GLN A 57 -15.31 11.16 6.15
N GLY A 58 -14.00 11.28 6.32
CA GLY A 58 -13.38 12.17 7.28
C GLY A 58 -13.63 11.79 8.75
N LYS A 59 -13.91 10.52 9.01
CA LYS A 59 -14.18 9.92 10.34
C LYS A 59 -13.20 8.78 10.62
N GLY A 60 -11.95 8.92 10.19
CA GLY A 60 -10.94 7.89 10.31
C GLY A 60 -10.48 7.67 11.74
N TRP A 61 -10.78 6.50 12.30
CA TRP A 61 -10.37 6.15 13.65
C TRP A 61 -8.84 6.11 13.83
N PHE A 62 -8.12 5.59 12.84
CA PHE A 62 -6.66 5.58 12.90
C PHE A 62 -6.07 6.98 12.86
N GLU A 63 -6.59 7.84 11.99
CA GLU A 63 -6.15 9.23 11.87
C GLU A 63 -6.35 9.97 13.19
N GLU A 64 -7.50 9.81 13.84
CA GLU A 64 -7.81 10.43 15.13
C GLU A 64 -6.85 9.93 16.23
N ARG A 65 -6.67 8.60 16.36
CA ARG A 65 -5.80 8.02 17.38
C ARG A 65 -4.33 8.35 17.19
N LEU A 66 -3.86 8.35 15.95
CA LEU A 66 -2.49 8.72 15.64
C LEU A 66 -2.26 10.20 15.87
N LYS A 67 -3.23 11.07 15.58
CA LYS A 67 -3.18 12.48 15.90
C LYS A 67 -3.10 12.71 17.42
N GLU A 68 -3.93 12.03 18.20
CA GLU A 68 -3.87 12.07 19.67
C GLU A 68 -2.49 11.67 20.22
N ALA A 69 -1.90 10.63 19.63
CA ALA A 69 -0.62 10.07 20.09
C ALA A 69 0.60 10.90 19.66
N THR A 70 0.55 11.54 18.49
CA THR A 70 1.71 12.22 17.89
C THR A 70 1.64 13.74 17.98
N GLY A 71 0.46 14.31 18.22
CA GLY A 71 0.19 15.74 18.15
C GLY A 71 0.22 16.32 16.74
N LYS A 72 0.31 15.48 15.69
CA LYS A 72 0.37 15.89 14.28
C LYS A 72 -0.90 15.48 13.56
N ASP A 73 -1.24 16.21 12.51
CA ASP A 73 -2.28 15.77 11.59
C ASP A 73 -1.81 14.53 10.85
N VAL A 74 -2.72 13.55 10.68
CA VAL A 74 -2.41 12.28 10.02
C VAL A 74 -3.32 12.11 8.81
N ARG A 75 -2.73 11.72 7.70
CA ARG A 75 -3.44 11.35 6.47
C ARG A 75 -3.09 9.91 6.12
N ILE A 76 -4.10 9.08 5.94
CA ILE A 76 -3.90 7.70 5.47
C ILE A 76 -4.32 7.59 4.01
N ASN A 77 -3.37 7.21 3.18
CA ASN A 77 -3.60 6.84 1.79
C ASN A 77 -3.86 5.33 1.71
N TRP A 78 -5.08 4.96 1.37
CA TRP A 78 -5.49 3.56 1.35
C TRP A 78 -5.27 2.92 -0.02
N TYR A 79 -4.61 1.76 -0.03
CA TYR A 79 -4.31 0.98 -1.22
C TYR A 79 -4.98 -0.38 -1.17
N VAL A 80 -5.59 -0.79 -2.27
CA VAL A 80 -6.29 -2.07 -2.38
C VAL A 80 -5.46 -3.04 -3.20
N TYR A 81 -5.15 -4.18 -2.62
CA TYR A 81 -4.39 -5.26 -3.26
C TYR A 81 -5.27 -6.50 -3.42
N ASN A 82 -5.02 -7.27 -4.45
CA ASN A 82 -5.78 -8.50 -4.73
C ASN A 82 -5.13 -9.76 -4.14
N ALA A 83 -3.86 -9.69 -3.75
CA ALA A 83 -3.11 -10.83 -3.22
C ALA A 83 -1.96 -10.40 -2.30
N GLY A 84 -1.58 -11.32 -1.38
CA GLY A 84 -0.48 -11.10 -0.44
C GLY A 84 0.87 -10.79 -1.09
N PRO A 85 1.30 -11.51 -2.13
CA PRO A 85 2.56 -11.20 -2.79
C PRO A 85 2.65 -9.77 -3.30
N SER A 86 1.62 -9.24 -3.95
CA SER A 86 1.64 -7.87 -4.46
C SER A 86 1.68 -6.81 -3.35
N ALA A 87 1.02 -7.06 -2.23
CA ALA A 87 1.14 -6.18 -1.06
C ALA A 87 2.55 -6.21 -0.46
N MET A 88 3.18 -7.39 -0.38
CA MET A 88 4.55 -7.50 0.13
C MET A 88 5.59 -6.87 -0.81
N GLU A 89 5.43 -6.98 -2.12
CA GLU A 89 6.28 -6.26 -3.07
C GLU A 89 6.14 -4.74 -2.92
N ALA A 90 4.95 -4.23 -2.62
CA ALA A 90 4.76 -2.81 -2.33
C ALA A 90 5.44 -2.37 -1.02
N VAL A 91 5.45 -3.23 0.02
CA VAL A 91 6.21 -2.98 1.25
C VAL A 91 7.72 -2.96 0.96
N PHE A 92 8.25 -3.94 0.22
CA PHE A 92 9.67 -3.96 -0.15
C PHE A 92 10.08 -2.75 -1.01
N ALA A 93 9.18 -2.30 -1.90
CA ALA A 93 9.38 -1.09 -2.68
C ALA A 93 9.24 0.21 -1.86
N ARG A 94 8.89 0.11 -0.58
CA ARG A 94 8.58 1.24 0.32
C ARG A 94 7.48 2.16 -0.25
N SER A 95 6.54 1.56 -0.98
CA SER A 95 5.37 2.26 -1.52
C SER A 95 4.21 2.29 -0.53
N ILE A 96 4.21 1.39 0.45
CA ILE A 96 3.31 1.37 1.60
C ILE A 96 4.09 1.03 2.86
N GLU A 97 3.70 1.63 3.99
CA GLU A 97 4.31 1.41 5.30
C GLU A 97 3.57 0.33 6.10
N LEU A 98 2.26 0.22 5.90
CA LEU A 98 1.39 -0.68 6.64
C LEU A 98 0.56 -1.55 5.69
N ALA A 99 0.29 -2.79 6.08
CA ALA A 99 -0.61 -3.67 5.34
C ALA A 99 -1.34 -4.65 6.25
N TYR A 100 -2.63 -4.81 6.02
CA TYR A 100 -3.31 -6.04 6.40
C TYR A 100 -2.90 -7.15 5.45
N VAL A 101 -2.41 -8.26 5.97
CA VAL A 101 -1.94 -9.38 5.15
C VAL A 101 -2.11 -10.70 5.91
N GLY A 102 -2.30 -11.79 5.19
CA GLY A 102 -2.33 -13.12 5.78
C GLY A 102 -0.95 -13.57 6.29
N PRO A 103 -0.91 -14.56 7.19
CA PRO A 103 0.34 -15.02 7.80
C PRO A 103 1.33 -15.57 6.79
N SER A 104 0.87 -16.31 5.78
CA SER A 104 1.75 -16.94 4.79
C SER A 104 2.58 -15.93 3.98
N PRO A 105 2.02 -14.90 3.33
CA PRO A 105 2.83 -13.88 2.67
C PRO A 105 3.71 -13.09 3.65
N ALA A 106 3.24 -12.81 4.86
CA ALA A 106 4.05 -12.13 5.87
C ALA A 106 5.28 -12.95 6.28
N ILE A 107 5.11 -14.25 6.56
CA ILE A 107 6.21 -15.15 6.90
C ILE A 107 7.21 -15.24 5.74
N ASN A 108 6.73 -15.42 4.51
CA ASN A 108 7.59 -15.48 3.34
C ASN A 108 8.40 -14.19 3.14
N ALA A 109 7.78 -13.04 3.32
CA ALA A 109 8.46 -11.74 3.23
C ALA A 109 9.50 -11.58 4.35
N PHE A 110 9.18 -11.99 5.58
CA PHE A 110 10.11 -11.97 6.70
C PHE A 110 11.33 -12.84 6.44
N VAL A 111 11.15 -14.07 5.95
CA VAL A 111 12.26 -14.98 5.63
C VAL A 111 13.10 -14.42 4.47
N ARG A 112 12.49 -13.91 3.41
CA ARG A 112 13.21 -13.32 2.25
C ARG A 112 14.07 -12.13 2.62
N SER A 113 13.63 -11.31 3.59
CA SER A 113 14.37 -10.15 4.08
C SER A 113 15.30 -10.44 5.26
N CYS A 114 15.49 -11.71 5.62
CA CYS A 114 16.21 -12.09 6.84
C CYS A 114 15.67 -11.37 8.10
N GLY A 115 14.39 -11.05 8.09
CA GLY A 115 13.71 -10.38 9.21
C GLY A 115 13.95 -8.87 9.29
N GLU A 116 14.50 -8.22 8.27
CA GLU A 116 14.84 -6.80 8.37
C GLU A 116 13.75 -5.87 7.82
N ASP A 117 13.07 -6.23 6.74
CA ASP A 117 12.19 -5.30 6.03
C ASP A 117 10.77 -5.24 6.58
N ILE A 118 10.32 -6.24 7.32
CA ILE A 118 8.96 -6.27 7.86
C ILE A 118 8.91 -6.60 9.36
N ARG A 119 7.85 -6.10 9.99
CA ARG A 119 7.48 -6.44 11.37
C ARG A 119 5.97 -6.66 11.47
N MET A 120 5.57 -7.69 12.18
CA MET A 120 4.16 -7.84 12.58
C MET A 120 3.95 -7.02 13.86
N ILE A 121 3.10 -5.99 13.77
CA ILE A 121 2.85 -5.05 14.87
C ILE A 121 1.59 -5.41 15.67
N ALA A 122 0.64 -6.12 15.05
CA ALA A 122 -0.59 -6.55 15.71
C ALA A 122 -1.24 -7.73 14.98
N GLY A 123 -1.97 -8.55 15.70
CA GLY A 123 -2.95 -9.46 15.13
C GLY A 123 -4.23 -8.71 14.76
N ALA A 124 -4.84 -9.04 13.63
CA ALA A 124 -6.07 -8.40 13.18
C ALA A 124 -7.33 -9.24 13.45
N VAL A 125 -7.18 -10.56 13.57
CA VAL A 125 -8.29 -11.53 13.70
C VAL A 125 -7.85 -12.72 14.53
N GLU A 126 -8.72 -13.21 15.38
CA GLU A 126 -8.60 -14.51 16.04
C GLU A 126 -9.65 -15.48 15.49
N GLY A 127 -9.30 -16.76 15.39
CA GLY A 127 -10.16 -17.80 14.84
C GLY A 127 -10.32 -17.68 13.31
N GLY A 128 -11.36 -18.30 12.79
CA GLY A 128 -11.71 -18.22 11.37
C GLY A 128 -10.85 -19.07 10.43
N ALA A 129 -9.86 -19.80 10.95
CA ALA A 129 -9.18 -20.83 10.20
C ALA A 129 -9.86 -22.19 10.36
N ALA A 130 -10.16 -22.85 9.24
CA ALA A 130 -10.76 -24.18 9.24
C ALA A 130 -10.12 -25.03 8.15
N LEU A 131 -9.89 -26.31 8.47
CA LEU A 131 -9.55 -27.32 7.48
C LEU A 131 -10.86 -27.79 6.82
N VAL A 132 -11.00 -27.47 5.54
CA VAL A 132 -12.16 -27.89 4.75
C VAL A 132 -11.79 -29.14 3.99
N VAL A 133 -12.60 -30.17 4.14
CA VAL A 133 -12.44 -31.46 3.45
C VAL A 133 -13.72 -31.79 2.69
N PRO A 134 -13.66 -32.64 1.63
CA PRO A 134 -14.84 -33.14 0.96
C PRO A 134 -15.80 -33.84 1.93
N LYS A 135 -17.10 -33.80 1.65
CA LYS A 135 -18.15 -34.35 2.52
C LYS A 135 -17.95 -35.85 2.82
N ASP A 136 -17.36 -36.58 1.90
CA ASP A 136 -17.08 -38.03 1.94
C ASP A 136 -15.64 -38.35 2.40
N SER A 137 -14.93 -37.34 2.91
CA SER A 137 -13.58 -37.54 3.45
C SER A 137 -13.60 -38.51 4.64
N SER A 138 -12.56 -39.36 4.71
CA SER A 138 -12.29 -40.23 5.87
C SER A 138 -11.74 -39.46 7.08
N LEU A 139 -11.33 -38.20 6.91
CA LEU A 139 -10.88 -37.34 8.01
C LEU A 139 -12.11 -36.89 8.81
N LYS A 140 -12.10 -37.20 10.09
CA LYS A 140 -13.11 -36.75 11.08
C LYS A 140 -12.42 -35.86 12.10
N GLU A 141 -13.21 -35.02 12.76
CA GLU A 141 -12.77 -34.21 13.88
C GLU A 141 -12.13 -35.04 15.00
#